data_54faa334d498d793c726c87ac32ff5b0
#
_entry.id   54faa334d498d793c726c87ac32ff5b0
#
_cell.length_a   1.000
_cell.length_b   1.000
_cell.length_c   1.000
_cell.angle_alpha   90.00
_cell.angle_beta   90.00
_cell.angle_gamma   90.00
#
_symmetry.space_group_name_H-M   'P 1'
#
loop_
_entity.id
_entity.type
_entity.pdbx_description
1 polymer ?
#
loop_
_entity_poly.entity_id
_entity_poly.type
_entity_poly.pdbx_seq_one_letter_code
_entity_poly.pdbx_strand_id
1 'polypeptide(L)'
;MHPQHADVELLFQFKDAGTAVKIASWNVNSVRARLQNILEWLSYSEIDVLLIQEIKCIEDQFPKLEFESLGYEVAINGQKSYNGVAILSKSPMSEIVIGLPNYMEDEQSRYIEANIRGLVFSSIYLPNGNPINSEKFDYKIAWMEKLKEHSKSLLDREVAVVLGGDFNVVPDDDDVHDPLAWQNDALCQIETRKKYRELLNLGFSDAFRAFNDTPGRYTFWDYQGGAWPKDHGVRIDHFLLSPHALDICSACSIDTSPRGKSKASDHTPILIEIDNK
;
A
#
# COMPACT_ATOMS: atom_id res chain seq x y z
N MET A 1 -41.02 16.49 -13.40
CA MET A 1 -40.12 15.64 -14.20
C MET A 1 -38.91 15.39 -13.31
N HIS A 2 -38.82 14.18 -12.73
CA HIS A 2 -37.64 13.76 -11.96
C HIS A 2 -36.56 13.35 -12.96
N PRO A 3 -35.27 13.70 -12.73
CA PRO A 3 -34.19 13.08 -13.46
C PRO A 3 -34.04 11.63 -12.96
N GLN A 4 -33.99 10.73 -13.93
CA GLN A 4 -33.85 9.30 -13.77
C GLN A 4 -32.55 8.97 -13.04
N HIS A 5 -32.63 8.02 -12.12
CA HIS A 5 -31.49 7.26 -11.62
C HIS A 5 -30.84 6.55 -12.84
N ALA A 6 -29.72 7.08 -13.29
CA ALA A 6 -28.88 6.43 -14.28
C ALA A 6 -27.97 5.45 -13.55
N ASP A 7 -28.25 4.21 -13.80
CA ASP A 7 -27.38 3.02 -13.77
C ASP A 7 -26.09 3.05 -12.96
N VAL A 8 -26.20 2.63 -11.70
CA VAL A 8 -25.06 2.23 -10.84
C VAL A 8 -24.56 0.81 -11.20
N GLU A 9 -25.22 0.11 -12.11
CA GLU A 9 -24.95 -1.32 -12.43
C GLU A 9 -23.76 -1.60 -13.38
N LEU A 10 -23.00 -0.60 -13.84
CA LEU A 10 -21.94 -0.81 -14.85
C LEU A 10 -20.52 -0.89 -14.27
N LEU A 11 -20.34 -0.97 -12.92
CA LEU A 11 -19.07 -0.63 -12.29
C LEU A 11 -18.16 -1.80 -11.90
N PHE A 12 -18.59 -3.06 -11.92
CA PHE A 12 -17.76 -4.14 -11.33
C PHE A 12 -17.71 -5.44 -12.16
N GLN A 13 -16.85 -5.49 -13.17
CA GLN A 13 -16.46 -6.76 -13.81
C GLN A 13 -14.94 -6.84 -13.99
N PHE A 14 -14.22 -7.25 -12.94
CA PHE A 14 -12.78 -7.53 -13.01
C PHE A 14 -12.46 -8.88 -13.71
N LYS A 15 -13.22 -9.88 -13.46
CA LYS A 15 -13.24 -11.22 -14.09
C LYS A 15 -14.69 -11.59 -14.36
N ASP A 16 -14.94 -12.78 -14.90
CA ASP A 16 -16.30 -13.30 -15.00
C ASP A 16 -17.02 -13.16 -13.63
N ALA A 17 -18.29 -12.81 -13.67
CA ALA A 17 -19.08 -12.60 -12.47
C ALA A 17 -18.93 -13.78 -11.49
N GLY A 18 -18.48 -13.48 -10.26
CA GLY A 18 -18.24 -14.48 -9.20
C GLY A 18 -16.78 -14.78 -8.88
N THR A 19 -15.80 -14.16 -9.57
CA THR A 19 -14.38 -14.32 -9.22
C THR A 19 -13.89 -13.10 -8.44
N ALA A 20 -13.39 -13.31 -7.22
CA ALA A 20 -12.81 -12.22 -6.41
C ALA A 20 -11.61 -11.57 -7.11
N VAL A 21 -11.49 -10.26 -6.95
CA VAL A 21 -10.36 -9.47 -7.43
C VAL A 21 -9.29 -9.44 -6.36
N LYS A 22 -8.07 -9.84 -6.71
CA LYS A 22 -6.93 -9.87 -5.81
C LYS A 22 -6.08 -8.63 -5.95
N ILE A 23 -5.91 -7.92 -4.85
CA ILE A 23 -5.10 -6.69 -4.77
C ILE A 23 -3.96 -6.94 -3.79
N ALA A 24 -2.76 -6.56 -4.16
CA ALA A 24 -1.62 -6.63 -3.26
C ALA A 24 -0.91 -5.29 -3.13
N SER A 25 -0.26 -5.08 -1.99
CA SER A 25 0.71 -4.01 -1.77
C SER A 25 2.05 -4.61 -1.35
N TRP A 26 3.14 -4.16 -1.97
CA TRP A 26 4.48 -4.67 -1.69
C TRP A 26 5.55 -3.60 -1.85
N ASN A 27 6.23 -3.27 -0.75
CA ASN A 27 7.50 -2.57 -0.82
C ASN A 27 8.58 -3.54 -1.33
N VAL A 28 9.06 -3.31 -2.54
CA VAL A 28 9.99 -4.24 -3.22
C VAL A 28 11.46 -3.90 -2.99
N ASN A 29 11.76 -2.79 -2.33
CA ASN A 29 13.13 -2.35 -2.05
C ASN A 29 14.03 -2.41 -3.29
N SER A 30 13.67 -1.71 -4.35
CA SER A 30 14.21 -1.69 -5.73
C SER A 30 13.57 -2.75 -6.64
N VAL A 31 12.69 -2.25 -7.52
CA VAL A 31 12.00 -3.08 -8.52
C VAL A 31 12.97 -3.83 -9.43
N ARG A 32 14.07 -3.17 -9.85
CA ARG A 32 15.07 -3.79 -10.73
C ARG A 32 15.86 -4.90 -10.04
N ALA A 33 16.19 -4.71 -8.77
CA ALA A 33 16.95 -5.71 -8.01
C ALA A 33 16.11 -6.95 -7.65
N ARG A 34 14.79 -6.80 -7.56
CA ARG A 34 13.82 -7.85 -7.18
C ARG A 34 12.93 -8.29 -8.34
N LEU A 35 13.23 -7.85 -9.57
CA LEU A 35 12.38 -8.10 -10.73
C LEU A 35 12.01 -9.59 -10.87
N GLN A 36 12.99 -10.48 -10.80
CA GLN A 36 12.74 -11.92 -10.94
C GLN A 36 11.83 -12.46 -9.82
N ASN A 37 12.01 -12.01 -8.59
CA ASN A 37 11.17 -12.42 -7.47
C ASN A 37 9.72 -11.93 -7.66
N ILE A 38 9.55 -10.70 -8.16
CA ILE A 38 8.23 -10.11 -8.42
C ILE A 38 7.53 -10.88 -9.55
N LEU A 39 8.21 -11.12 -10.68
CA LEU A 39 7.64 -11.83 -11.82
C LEU A 39 7.30 -13.29 -11.47
N GLU A 40 8.18 -13.99 -10.74
CA GLU A 40 7.89 -15.33 -10.25
C GLU A 40 6.64 -15.34 -9.36
N TRP A 41 6.57 -14.41 -8.40
CA TRP A 41 5.42 -14.31 -7.51
C TRP A 41 4.11 -14.00 -8.26
N LEU A 42 4.12 -13.04 -9.18
CA LEU A 42 2.96 -12.69 -10.01
C LEU A 42 2.47 -13.86 -10.90
N SER A 43 3.36 -14.77 -11.28
CA SER A 43 3.00 -15.90 -12.15
C SER A 43 2.06 -16.92 -11.49
N TYR A 44 2.00 -16.96 -10.16
CA TYR A 44 1.14 -17.91 -9.43
C TYR A 44 0.16 -17.24 -8.44
N SER A 45 0.35 -15.98 -8.08
CA SER A 45 -0.48 -15.29 -7.09
C SER A 45 -1.80 -14.78 -7.65
N GLU A 46 -1.94 -14.71 -8.97
CA GLU A 46 -3.14 -14.24 -9.69
C GLU A 46 -3.57 -12.81 -9.33
N ILE A 47 -2.63 -11.95 -9.00
CA ILE A 47 -2.90 -10.56 -8.62
C ILE A 47 -3.46 -9.79 -9.82
N ASP A 48 -4.52 -9.03 -9.58
CA ASP A 48 -5.15 -8.16 -10.56
C ASP A 48 -4.66 -6.70 -10.46
N VAL A 49 -4.38 -6.23 -9.23
CA VAL A 49 -3.80 -4.90 -8.95
C VAL A 49 -2.64 -5.05 -7.97
N LEU A 50 -1.48 -4.51 -8.32
CA LEU A 50 -0.30 -4.48 -7.44
C LEU A 50 0.15 -3.04 -7.19
N LEU A 51 0.16 -2.63 -5.93
CA LEU A 51 0.69 -1.37 -5.44
C LEU A 51 2.14 -1.57 -5.00
N ILE A 52 3.08 -0.88 -5.63
CA ILE A 52 4.51 -1.08 -5.38
C ILE A 52 5.11 0.16 -4.72
N GLN A 53 5.97 -0.06 -3.72
CA GLN A 53 6.74 0.99 -3.06
C GLN A 53 8.24 0.71 -3.20
N GLU A 54 9.04 1.76 -3.03
CA GLU A 54 10.50 1.76 -3.18
C GLU A 54 10.99 1.17 -4.52
N ILE A 55 10.42 1.64 -5.63
CA ILE A 55 10.88 1.20 -6.97
C ILE A 55 12.33 1.63 -7.26
N LYS A 56 12.81 2.71 -6.62
CA LYS A 56 14.21 3.22 -6.65
C LYS A 56 14.76 3.44 -8.05
N CYS A 57 13.90 3.86 -8.97
CA CYS A 57 14.28 4.22 -10.34
C CYS A 57 13.35 5.29 -10.90
N ILE A 58 13.83 6.01 -11.90
CA ILE A 58 13.00 6.89 -12.73
C ILE A 58 12.17 6.03 -13.70
N GLU A 59 11.16 6.64 -14.31
CA GLU A 59 10.23 5.96 -15.22
C GLU A 59 10.95 5.23 -16.36
N ASP A 60 11.90 5.86 -17.04
CA ASP A 60 12.66 5.26 -18.16
C ASP A 60 13.46 4.00 -17.77
N GLN A 61 13.70 3.80 -16.47
CA GLN A 61 14.46 2.67 -15.94
C GLN A 61 13.58 1.59 -15.32
N PHE A 62 12.26 1.85 -15.26
CA PHE A 62 11.31 0.88 -14.74
C PHE A 62 11.13 -0.26 -15.74
N PRO A 63 11.13 -1.53 -15.32
CA PRO A 63 11.01 -2.69 -16.21
C PRO A 63 9.56 -2.87 -16.69
N LYS A 64 9.06 -1.88 -17.45
CA LYS A 64 7.65 -1.77 -17.85
C LYS A 64 7.24 -2.92 -18.78
N LEU A 65 8.10 -3.27 -19.74
CA LEU A 65 7.79 -4.31 -20.73
C LEU A 65 7.58 -5.69 -20.11
N GLU A 66 8.32 -6.00 -19.03
CA GLU A 66 8.18 -7.25 -18.31
C GLU A 66 6.79 -7.38 -17.65
N PHE A 67 6.27 -6.31 -17.08
CA PHE A 67 4.93 -6.28 -16.48
C PHE A 67 3.83 -6.22 -17.54
N GLU A 68 4.02 -5.46 -18.62
CA GLU A 68 3.09 -5.41 -19.75
C GLU A 68 2.95 -6.79 -20.42
N SER A 69 4.03 -7.58 -20.49
CA SER A 69 3.99 -8.94 -21.01
C SER A 69 3.13 -9.89 -20.17
N LEU A 70 2.89 -9.56 -18.89
CA LEU A 70 1.97 -10.27 -17.99
C LEU A 70 0.54 -9.68 -18.00
N GLY A 71 0.27 -8.72 -18.89
CA GLY A 71 -1.03 -8.09 -19.06
C GLY A 71 -1.33 -6.91 -18.12
N TYR A 72 -0.31 -6.32 -17.49
CA TYR A 72 -0.50 -5.15 -16.65
C TYR A 72 -0.32 -3.84 -17.40
N GLU A 73 -1.22 -2.89 -17.20
CA GLU A 73 -0.93 -1.46 -17.36
C GLU A 73 -0.10 -0.99 -16.18
N VAL A 74 0.75 0.04 -16.40
CA VAL A 74 1.69 0.52 -15.40
C VAL A 74 1.60 2.04 -15.27
N ALA A 75 1.33 2.54 -14.06
CA ALA A 75 1.44 3.94 -13.69
C ALA A 75 2.57 4.12 -12.66
N ILE A 76 3.42 5.14 -12.85
CA ILE A 76 4.67 5.28 -12.13
C ILE A 76 4.82 6.72 -11.62
N ASN A 77 5.24 6.86 -10.37
CA ASN A 77 5.84 8.08 -9.82
C ASN A 77 7.26 7.71 -9.36
N GLY A 78 8.24 7.88 -10.27
CA GLY A 78 9.60 7.42 -10.10
C GLY A 78 10.56 8.47 -9.55
N GLN A 79 11.56 8.02 -8.79
CA GLN A 79 12.65 8.84 -8.29
C GLN A 79 13.96 8.09 -8.39
N LYS A 80 15.02 8.78 -8.78
CA LYS A 80 16.35 8.16 -8.92
C LYS A 80 16.90 7.73 -7.55
N SER A 81 17.30 6.48 -7.44
CA SER A 81 18.01 5.87 -6.30
C SER A 81 17.20 5.67 -5.01
N TYR A 82 16.16 6.46 -4.77
CA TYR A 82 15.35 6.44 -3.55
C TYR A 82 13.87 6.47 -3.90
N ASN A 83 13.01 6.14 -2.92
CA ASN A 83 11.56 6.29 -3.04
C ASN A 83 10.99 5.65 -4.32
N GLY A 84 9.94 6.27 -4.84
CA GLY A 84 9.23 5.84 -6.03
C GLY A 84 8.15 4.82 -5.72
N VAL A 85 6.97 5.07 -6.28
CA VAL A 85 5.80 4.22 -6.15
C VAL A 85 5.20 3.93 -7.53
N ALA A 86 4.51 2.80 -7.65
CA ALA A 86 3.83 2.44 -8.88
C ALA A 86 2.53 1.70 -8.61
N ILE A 87 1.64 1.70 -9.59
CA ILE A 87 0.44 0.88 -9.64
C ILE A 87 0.49 0.04 -10.93
N LEU A 88 0.34 -1.27 -10.79
CA LEU A 88 0.16 -2.20 -11.88
C LEU A 88 -1.27 -2.70 -11.85
N SER A 89 -1.95 -2.74 -13.00
CA SER A 89 -3.34 -3.20 -13.09
C SER A 89 -3.60 -4.01 -14.36
N LYS A 90 -4.30 -5.14 -14.24
CA LYS A 90 -4.83 -5.91 -15.40
C LYS A 90 -6.06 -5.25 -16.02
N SER A 91 -6.58 -4.19 -15.40
CA SER A 91 -7.68 -3.40 -15.92
C SER A 91 -7.21 -1.99 -16.23
N PRO A 92 -7.85 -1.29 -17.20
CA PRO A 92 -7.50 0.08 -17.52
C PRO A 92 -7.53 1.02 -16.33
N MET A 93 -6.54 1.92 -16.27
CA MET A 93 -6.44 2.96 -15.25
C MET A 93 -6.88 4.31 -15.82
N SER A 94 -7.55 5.10 -14.98
CA SER A 94 -7.94 6.48 -15.29
C SER A 94 -7.70 7.40 -14.08
N GLU A 95 -7.84 8.70 -14.27
CA GLU A 95 -7.67 9.70 -13.21
C GLU A 95 -6.38 9.52 -12.41
N ILE A 96 -5.26 9.28 -13.11
CA ILE A 96 -3.96 9.07 -12.45
C ILE A 96 -3.49 10.39 -11.82
N VAL A 97 -3.21 10.35 -10.52
CA VAL A 97 -2.71 11.49 -9.72
C VAL A 97 -1.31 11.16 -9.20
N ILE A 98 -0.34 12.02 -9.48
CA ILE A 98 1.06 11.86 -9.08
C ILE A 98 1.39 12.85 -7.95
N GLY A 99 1.86 12.33 -6.82
CA GLY A 99 2.10 13.09 -5.60
C GLY A 99 0.82 13.43 -4.84
N LEU A 100 0.93 13.86 -3.59
CA LEU A 100 -0.21 14.33 -2.81
C LEU A 100 -0.72 15.66 -3.36
N PRO A 101 -2.00 15.78 -3.79
CA PRO A 101 -2.51 16.99 -4.45
C PRO A 101 -2.43 18.26 -3.60
N ASN A 102 -2.47 18.12 -2.29
CA ASN A 102 -2.39 19.22 -1.32
C ASN A 102 -0.98 19.42 -0.73
N TYR A 103 0.05 18.83 -1.35
CA TYR A 103 1.45 18.95 -0.92
C TYR A 103 2.38 19.08 -2.13
N MET A 104 2.10 20.04 -3.00
CA MET A 104 2.79 20.23 -4.28
C MET A 104 4.26 20.61 -4.14
N GLU A 105 4.68 21.12 -2.97
CA GLU A 105 6.08 21.42 -2.65
C GLU A 105 6.91 20.18 -2.28
N ASP A 106 6.27 19.02 -2.08
CA ASP A 106 6.99 17.76 -1.82
C ASP A 106 7.54 17.19 -3.13
N GLU A 107 8.87 17.20 -3.26
CA GLU A 107 9.58 16.67 -4.43
C GLU A 107 9.80 15.14 -4.36
N GLN A 108 9.38 14.49 -3.27
CA GLN A 108 9.61 13.06 -3.08
C GLN A 108 8.49 12.20 -3.68
N SER A 109 8.87 11.20 -4.47
CA SER A 109 7.94 10.28 -5.14
C SER A 109 7.42 9.23 -4.16
N ARG A 110 6.38 9.58 -3.38
CA ARG A 110 5.85 8.76 -2.27
C ARG A 110 4.37 8.42 -2.42
N TYR A 111 3.70 8.98 -3.40
CA TYR A 111 2.27 8.80 -3.59
C TYR A 111 1.91 8.72 -5.08
N ILE A 112 1.07 7.79 -5.44
CA ILE A 112 0.38 7.73 -6.72
C ILE A 112 -1.01 7.16 -6.51
N GLU A 113 -1.99 7.68 -7.23
CA GLU A 113 -3.40 7.29 -7.17
C GLU A 113 -3.92 7.03 -8.57
N ALA A 114 -4.82 6.07 -8.73
CA ALA A 114 -5.52 5.80 -9.96
C ALA A 114 -6.94 5.30 -9.70
N ASN A 115 -7.86 5.62 -10.60
CA ASN A 115 -9.16 4.99 -10.65
C ASN A 115 -9.07 3.71 -11.51
N ILE A 116 -9.48 2.59 -10.93
CA ILE A 116 -9.56 1.30 -11.61
C ILE A 116 -10.97 0.78 -11.43
N ARG A 117 -11.76 0.81 -12.51
CA ARG A 117 -13.16 0.35 -12.52
C ARG A 117 -14.04 0.98 -11.44
N GLY A 118 -13.87 2.29 -11.20
CA GLY A 118 -14.68 3.03 -10.23
C GLY A 118 -14.19 2.97 -8.78
N LEU A 119 -13.15 2.20 -8.49
CA LEU A 119 -12.47 2.23 -7.20
C LEU A 119 -11.22 3.09 -7.28
N VAL A 120 -10.96 3.85 -6.23
CA VAL A 120 -9.72 4.64 -6.10
C VAL A 120 -8.68 3.81 -5.36
N PHE A 121 -7.53 3.58 -6.00
CA PHE A 121 -6.37 2.90 -5.41
C PHE A 121 -5.23 3.88 -5.25
N SER A 122 -4.60 3.89 -4.08
CA SER A 122 -3.39 4.68 -3.84
C SER A 122 -2.23 3.77 -3.42
N SER A 123 -1.07 3.93 -4.06
CA SER A 123 0.19 3.34 -3.60
C SER A 123 0.96 4.36 -2.78
N ILE A 124 1.23 4.04 -1.51
CA ILE A 124 1.77 4.94 -0.49
C ILE A 124 3.12 4.44 0.00
N TYR A 125 4.13 5.32 -0.01
CA TYR A 125 5.40 5.12 0.67
C TYR A 125 5.61 6.25 1.69
N LEU A 126 5.04 6.09 2.89
CA LEU A 126 5.10 7.08 3.95
C LEU A 126 6.54 7.25 4.46
N PRO A 127 7.01 8.48 4.74
CA PRO A 127 8.36 8.68 5.27
C PRO A 127 8.66 7.84 6.51
N ASN A 128 9.86 7.24 6.57
CA ASN A 128 10.28 6.44 7.71
C ASN A 128 10.38 7.28 9.00
N GLY A 129 11.01 8.46 8.93
CA GLY A 129 11.06 9.42 10.04
C GLY A 129 12.22 9.23 11.01
N ASN A 130 13.04 8.19 10.87
CA ASN A 130 14.21 8.02 11.74
C ASN A 130 15.39 8.92 11.35
N PRO A 131 16.19 9.40 12.31
CA PRO A 131 15.98 9.29 13.75
C PRO A 131 14.89 10.24 14.27
N ILE A 132 14.25 9.88 15.39
CA ILE A 132 13.33 10.79 16.11
C ILE A 132 14.05 12.08 16.52
N ASN A 133 13.30 13.15 16.78
CA ASN A 133 13.84 14.48 17.10
C ASN A 133 14.72 15.07 15.96
N SER A 134 14.34 14.85 14.71
CA SER A 134 15.03 15.36 13.53
C SER A 134 14.04 15.90 12.50
N GLU A 135 14.53 16.67 11.53
CA GLU A 135 13.74 17.15 10.41
C GLU A 135 13.06 16.00 9.62
N LYS A 136 13.62 14.79 9.65
CA LYS A 136 13.01 13.61 9.03
C LYS A 136 11.73 13.17 9.75
N PHE A 137 11.72 13.27 11.09
CA PHE A 137 10.53 12.96 11.87
C PHE A 137 9.46 14.05 11.68
N ASP A 138 9.86 15.32 11.69
CA ASP A 138 8.96 16.45 11.44
C ASP A 138 8.32 16.33 10.03
N TYR A 139 9.12 15.99 9.03
CA TYR A 139 8.65 15.74 7.66
C TYR A 139 7.63 14.57 7.64
N LYS A 140 7.91 13.46 8.33
CA LYS A 140 6.97 12.34 8.45
C LYS A 140 5.61 12.78 9.00
N ILE A 141 5.62 13.52 10.10
CA ILE A 141 4.37 13.98 10.76
C ILE A 141 3.60 14.96 9.87
N ALA A 142 4.30 15.89 9.22
CA ALA A 142 3.69 16.82 8.26
C ALA A 142 3.10 16.08 7.05
N TRP A 143 3.82 15.08 6.52
CA TRP A 143 3.36 14.26 5.41
C TRP A 143 2.09 13.46 5.77
N MET A 144 2.03 12.90 6.98
CA MET A 144 0.86 12.19 7.48
C MET A 144 -0.35 13.12 7.63
N GLU A 145 -0.14 14.38 8.02
CA GLU A 145 -1.23 15.37 8.06
C GLU A 145 -1.78 15.64 6.65
N LYS A 146 -0.89 15.81 5.67
CA LYS A 146 -1.29 16.00 4.27
C LYS A 146 -2.02 14.79 3.70
N LEU A 147 -1.56 13.58 4.00
CA LEU A 147 -2.27 12.35 3.64
C LEU A 147 -3.67 12.33 4.24
N LYS A 148 -3.82 12.68 5.52
CA LYS A 148 -5.11 12.74 6.21
C LYS A 148 -6.07 13.73 5.53
N GLU A 149 -5.60 14.94 5.21
CA GLU A 149 -6.38 15.96 4.51
C GLU A 149 -6.88 15.44 3.15
N HIS A 150 -5.99 14.82 2.36
CA HIS A 150 -6.35 14.26 1.06
C HIS A 150 -7.31 13.06 1.21
N SER A 151 -7.05 12.15 2.14
CA SER A 151 -7.90 11.00 2.43
C SER A 151 -9.32 11.40 2.81
N LYS A 152 -9.48 12.51 3.55
CA LYS A 152 -10.79 13.07 3.83
C LYS A 152 -11.52 13.49 2.54
N SER A 153 -10.82 14.16 1.62
CA SER A 153 -11.43 14.59 0.34
C SER A 153 -11.83 13.40 -0.54
N LEU A 154 -11.13 12.26 -0.42
CA LEU A 154 -11.50 11.03 -1.12
C LEU A 154 -12.77 10.41 -0.52
N LEU A 155 -12.92 10.40 0.81
CA LEU A 155 -14.14 9.92 1.47
C LEU A 155 -15.35 10.76 1.12
N ASP A 156 -15.18 12.09 0.97
CA ASP A 156 -16.25 13.00 0.58
C ASP A 156 -16.81 12.72 -0.85
N ARG A 157 -16.11 11.91 -1.66
CA ARG A 157 -16.55 11.46 -3.00
C ARG A 157 -17.58 10.32 -2.93
N GLU A 158 -17.75 9.68 -1.78
CA GLU A 158 -18.66 8.54 -1.57
C GLU A 158 -18.38 7.35 -2.53
N VAL A 159 -17.11 7.11 -2.86
CA VAL A 159 -16.65 5.98 -3.68
C VAL A 159 -15.84 5.00 -2.83
N ALA A 160 -15.64 3.79 -3.35
CA ALA A 160 -14.73 2.84 -2.72
C ALA A 160 -13.28 3.30 -2.87
N VAL A 161 -12.58 3.51 -1.74
CA VAL A 161 -11.19 3.97 -1.65
C VAL A 161 -10.34 2.93 -0.95
N VAL A 162 -9.23 2.56 -1.57
CA VAL A 162 -8.22 1.62 -1.08
C VAL A 162 -6.88 2.33 -0.97
N LEU A 163 -6.46 2.67 0.23
CA LEU A 163 -5.13 3.21 0.52
C LEU A 163 -4.23 2.03 0.89
N GLY A 164 -3.29 1.68 0.03
CA GLY A 164 -2.36 0.57 0.26
C GLY A 164 -0.91 1.02 0.21
N GLY A 165 -0.05 0.44 1.03
CA GLY A 165 1.37 0.76 0.96
C GLY A 165 2.15 0.47 2.22
N ASP A 166 3.41 0.90 2.19
CA ASP A 166 4.29 0.99 3.34
C ASP A 166 4.03 2.31 4.07
N PHE A 167 3.29 2.21 5.15
CA PHE A 167 2.94 3.37 5.98
C PHE A 167 4.04 3.72 6.99
N ASN A 168 5.07 2.87 7.14
CA ASN A 168 6.10 3.07 8.15
C ASN A 168 5.52 3.37 9.55
N VAL A 169 4.43 2.70 9.90
CA VAL A 169 3.73 2.80 11.19
C VAL A 169 3.49 1.42 11.75
N VAL A 170 3.90 1.20 12.98
CA VAL A 170 3.51 0.07 13.82
C VAL A 170 2.28 0.52 14.64
N PRO A 171 1.06 0.09 14.28
CA PRO A 171 -0.17 0.61 14.89
C PRO A 171 -0.30 0.31 16.38
N ASP A 172 0.08 -0.91 16.77
CA ASP A 172 -0.05 -1.40 18.15
C ASP A 172 1.17 -2.26 18.55
N ASP A 173 1.27 -2.60 19.82
CA ASP A 173 2.35 -3.45 20.34
C ASP A 173 2.24 -4.89 19.83
N ASP A 174 1.05 -5.36 19.45
CA ASP A 174 0.83 -6.64 18.77
C ASP A 174 1.43 -6.71 17.36
N ASP A 175 1.81 -5.57 16.79
CA ASP A 175 2.37 -5.42 15.45
C ASP A 175 3.91 -5.35 15.42
N VAL A 176 4.56 -5.59 16.54
CA VAL A 176 6.04 -5.57 16.68
C VAL A 176 6.52 -6.71 17.57
N HIS A 177 7.62 -7.35 17.19
CA HIS A 177 8.16 -8.50 17.93
C HIS A 177 8.70 -8.17 19.34
N ASP A 178 9.18 -6.95 19.57
CA ASP A 178 9.69 -6.46 20.84
C ASP A 178 9.38 -4.96 21.01
N PRO A 179 8.23 -4.62 21.62
CA PRO A 179 7.82 -3.22 21.81
C PRO A 179 8.83 -2.37 22.58
N LEU A 180 9.58 -2.96 23.53
CA LEU A 180 10.57 -2.23 24.32
C LEU A 180 11.81 -1.87 23.49
N ALA A 181 12.27 -2.79 22.62
CA ALA A 181 13.39 -2.53 21.72
C ALA A 181 13.05 -1.43 20.70
N TRP A 182 11.80 -1.32 20.28
CA TRP A 182 11.32 -0.39 19.26
C TRP A 182 10.73 0.92 19.80
N GLN A 183 10.67 1.10 21.13
CA GLN A 183 10.03 2.26 21.76
C GLN A 183 10.59 3.64 21.32
N ASN A 184 11.85 3.69 20.86
CA ASN A 184 12.51 4.90 20.37
C ASN A 184 12.57 4.99 18.85
N ASP A 185 11.96 4.04 18.14
CA ASP A 185 11.88 4.06 16.69
C ASP A 185 10.72 4.98 16.21
N ALA A 186 10.92 5.70 15.10
CA ALA A 186 9.92 6.61 14.55
C ALA A 186 8.61 5.90 14.17
N LEU A 187 8.67 4.60 13.85
CA LEU A 187 7.52 3.79 13.48
C LEU A 187 6.57 3.54 14.65
N CYS A 188 7.11 3.53 15.88
CA CYS A 188 6.39 3.21 17.12
C CYS A 188 6.06 4.44 17.98
N GLN A 189 6.49 5.65 17.57
CA GLN A 189 6.23 6.86 18.34
C GLN A 189 4.74 7.12 18.52
N ILE A 190 4.38 7.71 19.68
CA ILE A 190 2.98 8.05 20.02
C ILE A 190 2.39 8.98 18.95
N GLU A 191 3.16 9.96 18.47
CA GLU A 191 2.76 10.91 17.44
C GLU A 191 2.45 10.20 16.12
N THR A 192 3.30 9.25 15.72
CA THR A 192 3.10 8.43 14.52
C THR A 192 1.83 7.58 14.64
N ARG A 193 1.67 6.85 15.74
CA ARG A 193 0.48 6.04 16.03
C ARG A 193 -0.79 6.90 16.12
N LYS A 194 -0.68 8.11 16.70
CA LYS A 194 -1.80 9.06 16.75
C LYS A 194 -2.24 9.47 15.36
N LYS A 195 -1.31 9.84 14.46
CA LYS A 195 -1.63 10.21 13.08
C LYS A 195 -2.26 9.06 12.30
N TYR A 196 -1.82 7.84 12.50
CA TYR A 196 -2.45 6.66 11.91
C TYR A 196 -3.89 6.48 12.43
N ARG A 197 -4.12 6.58 13.73
CA ARG A 197 -5.47 6.54 14.31
C ARG A 197 -6.37 7.69 13.82
N GLU A 198 -5.81 8.86 13.52
CA GLU A 198 -6.56 9.97 12.91
C GLU A 198 -7.11 9.59 11.53
N LEU A 199 -6.36 8.80 10.71
CA LEU A 199 -6.86 8.26 9.45
C LEU A 199 -8.04 7.28 9.69
N LEU A 200 -7.89 6.36 10.65
CA LEU A 200 -8.98 5.44 11.00
C LEU A 200 -10.22 6.19 11.49
N ASN A 201 -10.03 7.25 12.29
CA ASN A 201 -11.13 8.06 12.81
C ASN A 201 -11.87 8.89 11.74
N LEU A 202 -11.29 9.07 10.55
CA LEU A 202 -12.02 9.65 9.41
C LEU A 202 -13.09 8.69 8.85
N GLY A 203 -12.96 7.38 9.11
CA GLY A 203 -13.85 6.34 8.62
C GLY A 203 -13.14 5.21 7.87
N PHE A 204 -11.81 5.23 7.76
CA PHE A 204 -11.05 4.10 7.23
C PHE A 204 -10.95 2.97 8.23
N SER A 205 -10.84 1.74 7.71
CA SER A 205 -10.58 0.54 8.51
C SER A 205 -9.24 -0.09 8.09
N ASP A 206 -8.42 -0.50 9.06
CA ASP A 206 -7.26 -1.37 8.81
C ASP A 206 -7.79 -2.74 8.36
N ALA A 207 -7.61 -3.06 7.08
CA ALA A 207 -8.16 -4.28 6.49
C ALA A 207 -7.64 -5.53 7.20
N PHE A 208 -6.34 -5.58 7.56
CA PHE A 208 -5.80 -6.74 8.24
C PHE A 208 -6.50 -6.97 9.59
N ARG A 209 -6.69 -5.93 10.39
CA ARG A 209 -7.36 -6.03 11.69
C ARG A 209 -8.87 -6.23 11.60
N ALA A 210 -9.50 -5.88 10.47
CA ALA A 210 -10.90 -6.20 10.23
C ALA A 210 -11.15 -7.71 10.03
N PHE A 211 -10.16 -8.45 9.54
CA PHE A 211 -10.28 -9.90 9.25
C PHE A 211 -9.40 -10.79 10.15
N ASN A 212 -8.44 -10.22 10.88
CA ASN A 212 -7.47 -10.99 11.66
C ASN A 212 -7.03 -10.23 12.91
N ASP A 213 -7.30 -10.80 14.08
CA ASP A 213 -6.93 -10.28 15.40
C ASP A 213 -5.64 -10.91 15.96
N THR A 214 -5.02 -11.86 15.23
CA THR A 214 -3.83 -12.58 15.70
C THR A 214 -2.62 -11.63 15.78
N PRO A 215 -1.95 -11.53 16.95
CA PRO A 215 -0.71 -10.77 17.09
C PRO A 215 0.45 -11.44 16.37
N GLY A 216 1.57 -10.73 16.20
CA GLY A 216 2.79 -11.29 15.64
C GLY A 216 2.69 -11.65 14.16
N ARG A 217 1.89 -10.90 13.40
CA ARG A 217 1.81 -11.00 11.94
C ARG A 217 2.49 -9.80 11.32
N TYR A 218 3.63 -10.03 10.69
CA TYR A 218 4.53 -8.98 10.23
C TYR A 218 4.59 -8.89 8.72
N THR A 219 5.01 -7.72 8.23
CA THR A 219 5.23 -7.46 6.80
C THR A 219 6.66 -7.08 6.48
N PHE A 220 7.47 -6.76 7.51
CA PHE A 220 8.87 -6.33 7.39
C PHE A 220 9.77 -7.05 8.38
N TRP A 221 10.98 -7.44 7.91
CA TRP A 221 12.09 -7.97 8.73
C TRP A 221 13.41 -7.42 8.21
N ASP A 222 14.14 -6.68 9.05
CA ASP A 222 15.45 -6.15 8.69
C ASP A 222 16.37 -7.25 8.12
N TYR A 223 17.26 -6.87 7.22
CA TYR A 223 18.31 -7.78 6.72
C TYR A 223 19.34 -8.13 7.78
N GLN A 224 19.47 -7.29 8.81
CA GLN A 224 20.48 -7.44 9.87
C GLN A 224 19.99 -8.33 11.02
N GLY A 225 20.93 -8.74 11.86
CA GLY A 225 20.64 -9.47 13.10
C GLY A 225 19.98 -10.83 12.94
N GLY A 226 19.80 -11.32 11.71
CA GLY A 226 19.06 -12.55 11.44
C GLY A 226 17.57 -12.39 11.78
N ALA A 227 16.99 -11.22 11.52
CA ALA A 227 15.62 -10.89 11.90
C ALA A 227 14.60 -11.86 11.26
N TRP A 228 14.75 -12.18 9.97
CA TRP A 228 13.86 -13.12 9.29
C TRP A 228 13.80 -14.52 9.92
N PRO A 229 14.91 -15.28 10.11
CA PRO A 229 14.85 -16.60 10.70
C PRO A 229 14.45 -16.61 12.18
N LYS A 230 14.53 -15.47 12.87
CA LYS A 230 14.09 -15.31 14.27
C LYS A 230 12.66 -14.81 14.39
N ASP A 231 12.02 -14.49 13.27
CA ASP A 231 10.71 -13.82 13.19
C ASP A 231 10.67 -12.50 13.97
N HIS A 232 11.78 -11.76 13.99
CA HIS A 232 11.85 -10.43 14.60
C HIS A 232 11.35 -9.38 13.62
N GLY A 233 10.04 -9.37 13.37
CA GLY A 233 9.39 -8.52 12.39
C GLY A 233 8.53 -7.41 12.99
N VAL A 234 8.02 -6.58 12.10
CA VAL A 234 7.00 -5.55 12.38
C VAL A 234 5.99 -5.49 11.23
N ARG A 235 4.74 -5.10 11.51
CA ARG A 235 3.71 -4.86 10.50
C ARG A 235 3.63 -3.37 10.23
N ILE A 236 4.09 -2.95 9.06
CA ILE A 236 4.15 -1.55 8.64
C ILE A 236 3.55 -1.30 7.26
N ASP A 237 3.25 -2.36 6.53
CA ASP A 237 2.49 -2.32 5.28
C ASP A 237 1.01 -2.56 5.60
N HIS A 238 0.14 -1.68 5.10
CA HIS A 238 -1.27 -1.68 5.45
C HIS A 238 -2.15 -1.48 4.22
N PHE A 239 -3.39 -1.97 4.31
CA PHE A 239 -4.52 -1.52 3.52
C PHE A 239 -5.50 -0.80 4.45
N LEU A 240 -5.78 0.47 4.16
CA LEU A 240 -6.86 1.22 4.79
C LEU A 240 -8.01 1.34 3.80
N LEU A 241 -9.17 0.81 4.18
CA LEU A 241 -10.36 0.73 3.34
C LEU A 241 -11.42 1.74 3.79
N SER A 242 -11.96 2.50 2.84
CA SER A 242 -13.18 3.29 3.10
C SER A 242 -14.35 2.37 3.41
N PRO A 243 -15.47 2.84 4.00
CA PRO A 243 -16.65 2.01 4.26
C PRO A 243 -17.11 1.24 3.02
N HIS A 244 -17.22 1.91 1.87
CA HIS A 244 -17.63 1.29 0.61
C HIS A 244 -16.62 0.20 0.13
N ALA A 245 -15.32 0.40 0.36
CA ALA A 245 -14.32 -0.61 0.02
C ALA A 245 -14.37 -1.79 0.99
N LEU A 246 -14.59 -1.54 2.28
CA LEU A 246 -14.72 -2.59 3.29
C LEU A 246 -15.94 -3.47 3.07
N ASP A 247 -17.09 -2.88 2.67
CA ASP A 247 -18.34 -3.61 2.41
C ASP A 247 -18.22 -4.66 1.28
N ILE A 248 -17.27 -4.49 0.39
CA ILE A 248 -16.99 -5.43 -0.73
C ILE A 248 -15.70 -6.23 -0.52
N CYS A 249 -14.95 -5.99 0.57
CA CYS A 249 -13.75 -6.74 0.89
C CYS A 249 -14.11 -8.04 1.62
N SER A 250 -13.62 -9.18 1.14
CA SER A 250 -13.93 -10.50 1.70
C SER A 250 -12.78 -11.13 2.47
N ALA A 251 -11.54 -10.66 2.26
CA ALA A 251 -10.37 -11.18 2.96
C ALA A 251 -9.21 -10.17 2.99
N CYS A 252 -8.36 -10.32 4.03
CA CYS A 252 -7.05 -9.69 4.08
C CYS A 252 -6.01 -10.68 4.63
N SER A 253 -4.86 -10.80 3.98
CA SER A 253 -3.80 -11.75 4.34
C SER A 253 -2.41 -11.18 4.08
N ILE A 254 -1.39 -11.83 4.66
CA ILE A 254 0.04 -11.53 4.44
C ILE A 254 0.68 -12.78 3.86
N ASP A 255 1.31 -12.67 2.68
CA ASP A 255 2.06 -13.76 2.06
C ASP A 255 3.54 -13.62 2.37
N THR A 256 4.04 -14.40 3.32
CA THR A 256 5.44 -14.38 3.75
C THR A 256 6.39 -15.15 2.82
N SER A 257 5.86 -15.88 1.83
CA SER A 257 6.67 -16.74 0.96
C SER A 257 7.75 -16.00 0.17
N PRO A 258 7.52 -14.77 -0.35
CA PRO A 258 8.56 -14.02 -1.05
C PRO A 258 9.73 -13.62 -0.16
N ARG A 259 9.50 -13.40 1.15
CA ARG A 259 10.57 -12.99 2.09
C ARG A 259 11.66 -14.06 2.28
N GLY A 260 11.31 -15.33 2.09
CA GLY A 260 12.25 -16.46 2.17
C GLY A 260 13.09 -16.70 0.92
N LYS A 261 12.88 -15.96 -0.16
CA LYS A 261 13.60 -16.13 -1.43
C LYS A 261 15.00 -15.52 -1.39
N SER A 262 15.87 -15.97 -2.31
CA SER A 262 17.17 -15.33 -2.53
C SER A 262 16.97 -13.89 -3.03
N LYS A 263 17.79 -12.96 -2.50
CA LYS A 263 17.69 -11.52 -2.81
C LYS A 263 16.29 -10.92 -2.56
N ALA A 264 15.55 -11.47 -1.61
CA ALA A 264 14.22 -10.98 -1.24
C ALA A 264 14.22 -9.49 -0.86
N SER A 265 13.07 -8.84 -0.96
CA SER A 265 12.81 -7.60 -0.23
C SER A 265 12.83 -7.88 1.27
N ASP A 266 13.11 -6.87 2.09
CA ASP A 266 12.92 -6.90 3.54
C ASP A 266 11.44 -6.85 3.94
N HIS A 267 10.56 -6.49 2.98
CA HIS A 267 9.11 -6.58 3.11
C HIS A 267 8.54 -7.80 2.38
N THR A 268 7.29 -8.11 2.71
CA THR A 268 6.49 -9.14 2.04
C THR A 268 5.12 -8.57 1.64
N PRO A 269 4.43 -9.15 0.62
CA PRO A 269 3.14 -8.62 0.20
C PRO A 269 2.05 -8.76 1.28
N ILE A 270 1.24 -7.70 1.44
CA ILE A 270 -0.09 -7.78 2.05
C ILE A 270 -1.14 -7.78 0.93
N LEU A 271 -2.19 -8.57 1.10
CA LEU A 271 -3.21 -8.82 0.09
C LEU A 271 -4.61 -8.56 0.64
N ILE A 272 -5.49 -8.07 -0.23
CA ILE A 272 -6.94 -8.07 -0.01
C ILE A 272 -7.65 -8.74 -1.18
N GLU A 273 -8.83 -9.29 -0.90
CA GLU A 273 -9.74 -9.81 -1.91
C GLU A 273 -11.02 -8.98 -1.89
N ILE A 274 -11.46 -8.53 -3.06
CA ILE A 274 -12.68 -7.76 -3.26
C ILE A 274 -13.65 -8.60 -4.07
N ASP A 275 -14.87 -8.75 -3.58
CA ASP A 275 -15.92 -9.48 -4.26
C ASP A 275 -16.36 -8.73 -5.51
N ASN A 276 -16.43 -9.45 -6.62
CA ASN A 276 -16.98 -8.97 -7.87
C ASN A 276 -18.50 -9.21 -7.85
N LYS A 277 -19.26 -8.26 -7.27
CA LYS A 277 -20.72 -8.33 -7.19
C LYS A 277 -21.39 -7.78 -8.44
#